data_0c416560989d74918ae1efd1df2f85d4
#
_entry.id   0c416560989d74918ae1efd1df2f85d4
#
_cell.length_a   1.000
_cell.length_b   1.000
_cell.length_c   1.000
_cell.angle_alpha   90.00
_cell.angle_beta   90.00
_cell.angle_gamma   90.00
#
_symmetry.space_group_name_H-M   'P 1'
#
loop_
_entity.id
_entity.type
_entity.pdbx_description
1 polymer ?
#
loop_
_entity_poly.entity_id
_entity_poly.type
_entity_poly.pdbx_seq_one_letter_code
_entity_poly.pdbx_strand_id
1 'polypeptide(L)'
;KGMQISGELNLKYRQMTQGFAVDIETIRQHIQEHDINLVILDSLGAACMGEPESAEVVLRMFLALRSLNVSSICIDHTNKEGALFGSQYKYNMGRLIFECIKSQDEGSDILDFGLFNRKASNGRPMKPMGFRINFEDSNVVLTRKDVRDTELETEMTLADRIENILSSGAQAPHELADRLDKSSSHIRQELFRGKQKGKFIEVGSGKYGLPVRQEQEGDKWKSDLVI
;
A
#
# COMPACT_ATOMS: atom_id res chain seq x y z
N LYS A 1 -2.74 19.06 6.26
CA LYS A 1 -2.64 19.14 7.74
C LYS A 1 -1.68 18.05 8.17
N GLY A 2 -0.56 18.42 8.81
CA GLY A 2 0.38 17.47 9.41
C GLY A 2 -0.30 16.75 10.59
N MET A 3 0.02 15.48 10.77
CA MET A 3 -0.41 14.71 11.93
C MET A 3 0.62 14.93 13.04
N GLN A 4 0.20 15.58 14.11
CA GLN A 4 1.01 15.71 15.30
C GLN A 4 0.58 14.60 16.27
N ILE A 5 1.49 13.66 16.54
CA ILE A 5 1.25 12.64 17.55
C ILE A 5 1.70 13.24 18.87
N SER A 6 0.73 13.69 19.68
CA SER A 6 0.97 14.19 21.03
C SER A 6 0.28 13.25 22.02
N GLY A 7 1.03 12.73 22.98
CA GLY A 7 0.53 11.85 24.02
C GLY A 7 1.44 10.63 24.21
N GLU A 8 1.26 9.93 25.33
CA GLU A 8 1.92 8.66 25.53
C GLU A 8 1.33 7.61 24.57
N LEU A 9 2.15 7.17 23.61
CA LEU A 9 1.79 6.00 22.79
C LEU A 9 1.80 4.76 23.71
N ASN A 10 0.67 4.08 23.82
CA ASN A 10 0.61 2.78 24.49
C ASN A 10 1.27 1.71 23.60
N LEU A 11 2.58 1.87 23.38
CA LEU A 11 3.42 1.00 22.58
C LEU A 11 4.23 0.08 23.49
N LYS A 12 4.11 -1.23 23.28
CA LYS A 12 4.95 -2.24 23.89
C LYS A 12 5.94 -2.75 22.85
N TYR A 13 7.22 -2.57 23.11
CA TYR A 13 8.29 -3.06 22.24
C TYR A 13 8.94 -4.31 22.83
N ARG A 14 9.16 -5.30 21.98
CA ARG A 14 9.88 -6.52 22.33
C ARG A 14 10.87 -6.88 21.23
N GLN A 15 12.13 -6.99 21.59
CA GLN A 15 13.15 -7.58 20.72
C GLN A 15 13.01 -9.11 20.75
N MET A 16 12.87 -9.71 19.56
CA MET A 16 12.79 -11.15 19.41
C MET A 16 14.21 -11.75 19.30
N THR A 17 14.46 -12.80 20.07
CA THR A 17 15.73 -13.58 20.07
C THR A 17 15.55 -14.97 19.48
N GLN A 18 14.31 -15.35 19.18
CA GLN A 18 13.93 -16.64 18.59
C GLN A 18 12.76 -16.44 17.63
N GLY A 19 12.45 -17.47 16.82
CA GLY A 19 11.38 -17.41 15.85
C GLY A 19 10.02 -17.12 16.45
N PHE A 20 9.22 -16.33 15.77
CA PHE A 20 7.90 -15.90 16.23
C PHE A 20 7.00 -17.08 16.65
N ALA A 21 6.98 -18.16 15.84
CA ALA A 21 6.18 -19.35 16.13
C ALA A 21 6.65 -20.12 17.37
N VAL A 22 7.93 -20.00 17.75
CA VAL A 22 8.49 -20.63 18.96
C VAL A 22 8.08 -19.86 20.20
N ASP A 23 8.01 -18.54 20.09
CA ASP A 23 7.74 -17.63 21.22
C ASP A 23 6.23 -17.28 21.36
N ILE A 24 5.38 -17.97 20.62
CA ILE A 24 3.97 -17.61 20.45
C ILE A 24 3.19 -17.54 21.77
N GLU A 25 3.45 -18.42 22.70
CA GLU A 25 2.74 -18.44 23.99
C GLU A 25 3.13 -17.25 24.87
N THR A 26 4.39 -16.87 24.89
CA THR A 26 4.84 -15.67 25.60
C THR A 26 4.23 -14.40 24.98
N ILE A 27 4.16 -14.35 23.64
CA ILE A 27 3.53 -13.24 22.93
C ILE A 27 2.03 -13.18 23.27
N ARG A 28 1.35 -14.32 23.30
CA ARG A 28 -0.06 -14.42 23.67
C ARG A 28 -0.33 -13.89 25.08
N GLN A 29 0.51 -14.26 26.03
CA GLN A 29 0.41 -13.75 27.41
C GLN A 29 0.55 -12.22 27.44
N HIS A 30 1.55 -11.65 26.78
CA HIS A 30 1.71 -10.20 26.69
C HIS A 30 0.52 -9.49 26.04
N ILE A 31 -0.06 -10.07 25.01
CA ILE A 31 -1.26 -9.53 24.35
C ILE A 31 -2.41 -9.45 25.36
N GLN A 32 -2.63 -10.51 26.14
CA GLN A 32 -3.70 -10.56 27.14
C GLN A 32 -3.44 -9.64 28.34
N GLU A 33 -2.21 -9.63 28.86
CA GLU A 33 -1.83 -8.81 30.02
C GLU A 33 -1.92 -7.30 29.75
N HIS A 34 -1.72 -6.89 28.50
CA HIS A 34 -1.67 -5.47 28.12
C HIS A 34 -2.80 -5.03 27.19
N ASP A 35 -3.80 -5.87 26.97
CA ASP A 35 -4.95 -5.60 26.06
C ASP A 35 -4.51 -5.10 24.67
N ILE A 36 -3.53 -5.81 24.06
CA ILE A 36 -2.96 -5.42 22.78
C ILE A 36 -3.91 -5.81 21.64
N ASN A 37 -4.28 -4.84 20.81
CA ASN A 37 -5.21 -5.03 19.69
C ASN A 37 -4.53 -5.08 18.32
N LEU A 38 -3.26 -4.68 18.25
CA LEU A 38 -2.46 -4.66 17.02
C LEU A 38 -1.04 -5.15 17.29
N VAL A 39 -0.59 -6.10 16.49
CA VAL A 39 0.80 -6.57 16.49
C VAL A 39 1.49 -6.09 15.22
N ILE A 40 2.65 -5.47 15.35
CA ILE A 40 3.51 -5.08 14.23
C ILE A 40 4.78 -5.94 14.28
N LEU A 41 5.05 -6.66 13.18
CA LEU A 41 6.26 -7.47 12.99
C LEU A 41 7.22 -6.76 12.02
N ASP A 42 8.40 -6.40 12.52
CA ASP A 42 9.50 -5.84 11.72
C ASP A 42 10.77 -6.67 11.97
N SER A 43 11.12 -7.53 11.05
CA SER A 43 10.53 -7.89 9.77
C SER A 43 10.01 -9.33 9.75
N LEU A 44 9.17 -9.63 8.78
CA LEU A 44 8.61 -10.96 8.56
C LEU A 44 9.71 -12.00 8.32
N GLY A 45 10.76 -11.66 7.55
CA GLY A 45 11.89 -12.54 7.31
C GLY A 45 12.60 -12.93 8.61
N ALA A 46 12.88 -11.97 9.48
CA ALA A 46 13.50 -12.20 10.79
C ALA A 46 12.60 -13.05 11.72
N ALA A 47 11.29 -12.81 11.68
CA ALA A 47 10.31 -13.55 12.50
C ALA A 47 10.21 -15.03 12.11
N CYS A 48 10.48 -15.39 10.86
CA CYS A 48 10.44 -16.77 10.38
C CYS A 48 11.56 -17.65 10.95
N MET A 49 12.75 -17.09 11.20
CA MET A 49 13.97 -17.83 11.64
C MET A 49 14.17 -19.16 10.89
N GLY A 50 14.46 -19.04 9.59
CA GLY A 50 14.73 -20.17 8.71
C GLY A 50 14.97 -19.72 7.28
N GLU A 51 15.04 -20.66 6.34
CA GLU A 51 15.19 -20.31 4.94
C GLU A 51 13.99 -19.50 4.43
N PRO A 52 14.20 -18.26 3.94
CA PRO A 52 13.10 -17.37 3.55
C PRO A 52 12.23 -17.92 2.40
N GLU A 53 12.77 -18.83 1.60
CA GLU A 53 12.09 -19.52 0.51
C GLU A 53 11.26 -20.73 0.98
N SER A 54 11.49 -21.23 2.20
CA SER A 54 10.78 -22.39 2.71
C SER A 54 9.30 -22.09 2.95
N ALA A 55 8.44 -22.77 2.20
CA ALA A 55 6.98 -22.68 2.37
C ALA A 55 6.54 -23.09 3.78
N GLU A 56 7.16 -24.15 4.35
CA GLU A 56 6.83 -24.65 5.68
C GLU A 56 7.12 -23.62 6.77
N VAL A 57 8.29 -22.99 6.72
CA VAL A 57 8.71 -21.96 7.68
C VAL A 57 7.74 -20.77 7.66
N VAL A 58 7.41 -20.28 6.46
CA VAL A 58 6.47 -19.16 6.28
C VAL A 58 5.07 -19.52 6.76
N LEU A 59 4.56 -20.69 6.39
CA LEU A 59 3.23 -21.14 6.82
C LEU A 59 3.15 -21.28 8.33
N ARG A 60 4.16 -21.86 8.99
CA ARG A 60 4.22 -22.01 10.44
C ARG A 60 4.12 -20.66 11.15
N MET A 61 4.88 -19.66 10.67
CA MET A 61 4.83 -18.29 11.19
C MET A 61 3.44 -17.66 11.04
N PHE A 62 2.83 -17.74 9.85
CA PHE A 62 1.49 -17.19 9.63
C PHE A 62 0.39 -17.89 10.42
N LEU A 63 0.49 -19.20 10.62
CA LEU A 63 -0.44 -19.94 11.47
C LEU A 63 -0.33 -19.50 12.94
N ALA A 64 0.90 -19.33 13.43
CA ALA A 64 1.15 -18.79 14.76
C ALA A 64 0.57 -17.38 14.90
N LEU A 65 0.84 -16.49 13.94
CA LEU A 65 0.31 -15.12 13.93
C LEU A 65 -1.23 -15.10 13.98
N ARG A 66 -1.88 -15.92 13.17
CA ARG A 66 -3.34 -16.04 13.15
C ARG A 66 -3.92 -16.57 14.45
N SER A 67 -3.19 -17.44 15.16
CA SER A 67 -3.65 -17.99 16.44
C SER A 67 -3.75 -16.96 17.55
N LEU A 68 -3.12 -15.80 17.40
CA LEU A 68 -3.22 -14.69 18.36
C LEU A 68 -4.58 -13.98 18.31
N ASN A 69 -5.32 -14.09 17.20
CA ASN A 69 -6.64 -13.50 17.00
C ASN A 69 -6.68 -11.97 17.20
N VAL A 70 -5.60 -11.28 16.89
CA VAL A 70 -5.49 -9.82 16.88
C VAL A 70 -5.10 -9.31 15.48
N SER A 71 -5.35 -8.04 15.21
CA SER A 71 -4.91 -7.42 13.96
C SER A 71 -3.38 -7.44 13.86
N SER A 72 -2.85 -7.60 12.66
CA SER A 72 -1.40 -7.65 12.48
C SER A 72 -0.95 -6.91 11.21
N ILE A 73 0.18 -6.22 11.33
CA ILE A 73 0.93 -5.62 10.23
C ILE A 73 2.29 -6.30 10.18
N CYS A 74 2.65 -6.84 9.03
CA CYS A 74 3.96 -7.44 8.82
C CYS A 74 4.75 -6.59 7.83
N ILE A 75 5.93 -6.16 8.21
CA ILE A 75 6.88 -5.47 7.35
C ILE A 75 7.81 -6.52 6.76
N ASP A 76 8.03 -6.45 5.46
CA ASP A 76 8.98 -7.34 4.78
C ASP A 76 9.77 -6.55 3.73
N HIS A 77 10.84 -7.16 3.24
CA HIS A 77 11.74 -6.53 2.29
C HIS A 77 11.51 -7.06 0.88
N THR A 78 11.71 -6.21 -0.11
CA THR A 78 11.82 -6.62 -1.51
C THR A 78 13.26 -7.01 -1.83
N ASN A 79 13.43 -7.85 -2.85
CA ASN A 79 14.75 -8.12 -3.43
C ASN A 79 15.23 -6.92 -4.28
N LYS A 80 16.44 -7.04 -4.85
CA LYS A 80 17.02 -5.99 -5.70
C LYS A 80 16.20 -5.69 -6.97
N GLU A 81 15.34 -6.62 -7.36
CA GLU A 81 14.47 -6.52 -8.53
C GLU A 81 13.08 -5.93 -8.17
N GLY A 82 12.88 -5.54 -6.91
CA GLY A 82 11.60 -5.01 -6.43
C GLY A 82 10.53 -6.08 -6.13
N ALA A 83 10.83 -7.37 -6.31
CA ALA A 83 9.92 -8.43 -5.96
C ALA A 83 9.99 -8.77 -4.46
N LEU A 84 8.89 -9.31 -3.91
CA LEU A 84 8.86 -9.78 -2.52
C LEU A 84 9.94 -10.85 -2.32
N PHE A 85 10.82 -10.63 -1.35
CA PHE A 85 11.91 -11.55 -1.06
C PHE A 85 11.40 -12.85 -0.41
N GLY A 86 11.83 -13.98 -0.93
CA GLY A 86 11.57 -15.31 -0.39
C GLY A 86 10.30 -15.98 -0.94
N SER A 87 9.65 -16.77 -0.10
CA SER A 87 8.54 -17.63 -0.51
C SER A 87 7.31 -16.89 -1.02
N GLN A 88 6.74 -17.34 -2.14
CA GLN A 88 5.46 -16.88 -2.68
C GLN A 88 4.30 -17.03 -1.65
N TYR A 89 4.45 -17.88 -0.65
CA TYR A 89 3.46 -18.02 0.41
C TYR A 89 3.31 -16.75 1.25
N LYS A 90 4.33 -15.91 1.38
CA LYS A 90 4.20 -14.59 2.03
C LYS A 90 3.11 -13.76 1.33
N TYR A 91 3.15 -13.70 0.00
CA TYR A 91 2.13 -13.03 -0.79
C TYR A 91 0.76 -13.69 -0.66
N ASN A 92 0.71 -15.03 -0.69
CA ASN A 92 -0.55 -15.76 -0.63
C ASN A 92 -1.26 -15.60 0.72
N MET A 93 -0.51 -15.57 1.81
CA MET A 93 -1.05 -15.49 3.18
C MET A 93 -1.48 -14.09 3.59
N GLY A 94 -0.89 -13.03 3.02
CA GLY A 94 -1.31 -11.66 3.25
C GLY A 94 -2.72 -11.38 2.69
N ARG A 95 -3.59 -10.76 3.46
CA ARG A 95 -4.95 -10.35 3.02
C ARG A 95 -4.94 -9.02 2.30
N LEU A 96 -4.15 -8.08 2.82
CA LEU A 96 -3.86 -6.80 2.21
C LEU A 96 -2.35 -6.72 2.06
N ILE A 97 -1.89 -6.32 0.87
CA ILE A 97 -0.47 -6.12 0.61
C ILE A 97 -0.30 -4.74 -0.01
N PHE A 98 0.53 -3.95 0.64
CA PHE A 98 0.99 -2.68 0.14
C PHE A 98 2.47 -2.76 -0.16
N GLU A 99 2.85 -2.26 -1.30
CA GLU A 99 4.23 -1.97 -1.61
C GLU A 99 4.50 -0.51 -1.23
N CYS A 100 5.57 -0.29 -0.47
CA CYS A 100 6.04 1.04 -0.11
C CYS A 100 7.20 1.41 -1.02
N ILE A 101 7.00 2.41 -1.87
CA ILE A 101 8.03 2.93 -2.77
C ILE A 101 8.35 4.36 -2.34
N LYS A 102 9.64 4.69 -2.29
CA LYS A 102 10.12 6.01 -1.90
C LYS A 102 10.84 6.70 -3.05
N SER A 103 10.80 8.03 -3.04
CA SER A 103 11.64 8.91 -3.84
C SER A 103 12.27 9.96 -2.92
N GLN A 104 13.58 10.11 -3.00
CA GLN A 104 14.34 11.10 -2.22
C GLN A 104 15.63 11.41 -2.97
N ASP A 105 15.86 12.68 -3.24
CA ASP A 105 17.13 13.16 -3.79
C ASP A 105 18.23 13.04 -2.74
N GLU A 106 19.46 12.79 -3.20
CA GLU A 106 20.63 12.72 -2.32
C GLU A 106 20.83 14.04 -1.59
N GLY A 107 20.93 13.99 -0.25
CA GLY A 107 21.07 15.18 0.60
C GLY A 107 19.78 15.97 0.83
N SER A 108 18.64 15.49 0.36
CA SER A 108 17.34 16.15 0.60
C SER A 108 16.77 15.79 1.97
N ASP A 109 16.25 16.81 2.67
CA ASP A 109 15.47 16.65 3.90
C ASP A 109 14.01 16.25 3.62
N ILE A 110 13.66 16.07 2.34
CA ILE A 110 12.31 15.68 1.91
C ILE A 110 12.36 14.26 1.35
N LEU A 111 11.48 13.40 1.87
CA LEU A 111 11.25 12.05 1.37
C LEU A 111 9.77 11.92 0.99
N ASP A 112 9.51 11.64 -0.27
CA ASP A 112 8.18 11.23 -0.73
C ASP A 112 8.08 9.70 -0.73
N PHE A 113 6.97 9.16 -0.24
CA PHE A 113 6.70 7.74 -0.39
C PHE A 113 5.23 7.48 -0.71
N GLY A 114 5.02 6.38 -1.43
CA GLY A 114 3.71 5.90 -1.84
C GLY A 114 3.43 4.50 -1.32
N LEU A 115 2.20 4.26 -0.88
CA LEU A 115 1.69 2.93 -0.58
C LEU A 115 0.79 2.48 -1.73
N PHE A 116 1.24 1.47 -2.46
CA PHE A 116 0.58 0.91 -3.62
C PHE A 116 -0.09 -0.41 -3.24
N ASN A 117 -1.41 -0.49 -3.31
CA ASN A 117 -2.13 -1.73 -2.99
C ASN A 117 -1.91 -2.76 -4.09
N ARG A 118 -1.16 -3.83 -3.78
CA ARG A 118 -0.85 -4.92 -4.71
C ARG A 118 -1.79 -6.10 -4.56
N LYS A 119 -2.46 -6.22 -3.41
CA LYS A 119 -3.45 -7.27 -3.15
C LYS A 119 -4.50 -6.80 -2.15
N ALA A 120 -5.76 -7.10 -2.45
CA ALA A 120 -6.88 -6.99 -1.52
C ALA A 120 -7.76 -8.23 -1.67
N SER A 121 -7.72 -9.15 -0.69
CA SER A 121 -8.49 -10.40 -0.76
C SER A 121 -9.98 -10.20 -0.46
N ASN A 122 -10.31 -9.23 0.39
CA ASN A 122 -11.66 -9.01 0.90
C ASN A 122 -12.09 -7.56 0.62
N GLY A 123 -12.14 -7.16 -0.63
CA GLY A 123 -12.57 -5.81 -0.95
C GLY A 123 -12.06 -5.30 -2.30
N ARG A 124 -12.31 -4.04 -2.56
CA ARG A 124 -11.81 -3.38 -3.77
C ARG A 124 -10.35 -2.98 -3.56
N PRO A 125 -9.49 -3.09 -4.59
CA PRO A 125 -8.16 -2.50 -4.52
C PRO A 125 -8.24 -1.01 -4.16
N MET A 126 -7.38 -0.58 -3.25
CA MET A 126 -7.31 0.82 -2.83
C MET A 126 -6.47 1.63 -3.83
N LYS A 127 -6.84 2.89 -4.00
CA LYS A 127 -6.01 3.83 -4.76
C LYS A 127 -4.69 4.05 -4.05
N PRO A 128 -3.60 4.34 -4.78
CA PRO A 128 -2.32 4.68 -4.18
C PRO A 128 -2.46 5.82 -3.16
N MET A 129 -1.73 5.71 -2.08
CA MET A 129 -1.68 6.72 -1.02
C MET A 129 -0.28 7.29 -0.94
N GLY A 130 -0.14 8.60 -1.16
CA GLY A 130 1.13 9.29 -1.09
C GLY A 130 1.30 10.06 0.22
N PHE A 131 2.55 10.16 0.64
CA PHE A 131 2.96 10.87 1.83
C PHE A 131 4.29 11.57 1.59
N ARG A 132 4.52 12.65 2.32
CA ARG A 132 5.80 13.35 2.38
C ARG A 132 6.28 13.41 3.81
N ILE A 133 7.53 13.08 4.01
CA ILE A 133 8.26 13.28 5.26
C ILE A 133 9.21 14.45 5.06
N ASN A 134 9.11 15.45 5.92
CA ASN A 134 10.12 16.51 6.04
C ASN A 134 10.92 16.23 7.32
N PHE A 135 12.22 16.08 7.16
CA PHE A 135 13.17 15.98 8.27
C PHE A 135 13.64 17.39 8.63
N GLU A 136 13.12 17.92 9.72
CA GLU A 136 13.50 19.20 10.28
C GLU A 136 14.46 18.96 11.44
N ASP A 137 15.31 19.95 11.82
CA ASP A 137 16.37 19.79 12.83
C ASP A 137 15.95 19.10 14.13
N SER A 138 14.72 19.30 14.57
CA SER A 138 14.19 18.74 15.82
C SER A 138 12.89 17.95 15.65
N ASN A 139 12.32 17.92 14.45
CA ASN A 139 11.01 17.34 14.21
C ASN A 139 10.98 16.55 12.90
N VAL A 140 10.13 15.53 12.85
CA VAL A 140 9.78 14.83 11.63
C VAL A 140 8.32 15.12 11.32
N VAL A 141 8.05 15.75 10.19
CA VAL A 141 6.70 16.13 9.80
C VAL A 141 6.21 15.21 8.69
N LEU A 142 5.16 14.43 8.98
CA LEU A 142 4.48 13.59 8.01
C LEU A 142 3.24 14.29 7.48
N THR A 143 3.15 14.47 6.17
CA THR A 143 1.98 15.06 5.50
C THR A 143 1.45 14.13 4.42
N ARG A 144 0.14 14.16 4.20
CA ARG A 144 -0.46 13.47 3.07
C ARG A 144 -0.16 14.24 1.78
N LYS A 145 0.31 13.51 0.77
CA LYS A 145 0.62 14.04 -0.55
C LYS A 145 -0.12 13.21 -1.60
N ASP A 146 -0.55 13.84 -2.69
CA ASP A 146 -1.05 13.06 -3.83
C ASP A 146 0.15 12.43 -4.56
N VAL A 147 0.07 11.12 -4.83
CA VAL A 147 1.13 10.40 -5.56
C VAL A 147 1.36 11.02 -6.93
N ARG A 148 0.31 11.59 -7.54
CA ARG A 148 0.34 12.25 -8.86
C ARG A 148 1.22 13.51 -8.89
N ASP A 149 1.43 14.13 -7.74
CA ASP A 149 2.26 15.32 -7.58
C ASP A 149 3.70 14.98 -7.18
N THR A 150 4.11 13.74 -7.37
CA THR A 150 5.43 13.20 -7.02
C THR A 150 6.01 12.40 -8.18
N GLU A 151 7.30 12.10 -8.15
CA GLU A 151 7.96 11.22 -9.12
C GLU A 151 7.39 9.79 -9.10
N LEU A 152 6.67 9.44 -8.03
CA LEU A 152 6.04 8.13 -7.88
C LEU A 152 4.79 7.93 -8.78
N GLU A 153 4.38 8.94 -9.56
CA GLU A 153 3.28 8.80 -10.53
C GLU A 153 3.58 7.66 -11.53
N THR A 154 4.84 7.44 -11.88
CA THR A 154 5.26 6.37 -12.80
C THR A 154 4.98 4.98 -12.28
N GLU A 155 4.90 4.81 -10.97
CA GLU A 155 4.59 3.54 -10.30
C GLU A 155 3.10 3.20 -10.25
N MET A 156 2.26 4.15 -10.66
CA MET A 156 0.81 3.92 -10.81
C MET A 156 0.54 3.00 -12.00
N THR A 157 -0.56 2.23 -11.90
CA THR A 157 -0.99 1.43 -13.04
C THR A 157 -1.34 2.32 -14.24
N LEU A 158 -1.18 1.79 -15.46
CA LEU A 158 -1.55 2.53 -16.67
C LEU A 158 -3.01 2.99 -16.63
N ALA A 159 -3.91 2.17 -16.09
CA ALA A 159 -5.32 2.53 -15.91
C ALA A 159 -5.50 3.72 -14.96
N ASP A 160 -4.73 3.80 -13.88
CA ASP A 160 -4.81 4.92 -12.93
C ASP A 160 -4.22 6.21 -13.51
N ARG A 161 -3.13 6.09 -14.27
CA ARG A 161 -2.55 7.22 -15.01
C ARG A 161 -3.50 7.75 -16.08
N ILE A 162 -4.18 6.87 -16.82
CA ILE A 162 -5.24 7.26 -17.77
C ILE A 162 -6.40 7.95 -17.02
N GLU A 163 -6.88 7.38 -15.91
CA GLU A 163 -7.94 7.99 -15.08
C GLU A 163 -7.55 9.40 -14.64
N ASN A 164 -6.30 9.59 -14.27
CA ASN A 164 -5.78 10.90 -13.89
C ASN A 164 -5.91 11.93 -15.05
N ILE A 165 -5.44 11.59 -16.24
CA ILE A 165 -5.53 12.48 -17.39
C ILE A 165 -7.00 12.77 -17.74
N LEU A 166 -7.85 11.75 -17.71
CA LEU A 166 -9.27 11.88 -18.02
C LEU A 166 -10.05 12.69 -16.97
N SER A 167 -9.50 12.88 -15.77
CA SER A 167 -10.11 13.74 -14.75
C SER A 167 -10.15 15.22 -15.15
N SER A 168 -9.24 15.65 -16.01
CA SER A 168 -9.20 17.00 -16.58
C SER A 168 -10.05 17.16 -17.87
N GLY A 169 -10.64 16.08 -18.37
CA GLY A 169 -11.51 16.08 -19.55
C GLY A 169 -11.32 14.88 -20.48
N ALA A 170 -12.26 14.69 -21.38
CA ALA A 170 -12.23 13.57 -22.30
C ALA A 170 -11.10 13.70 -23.33
N GLN A 171 -10.38 12.60 -23.59
CA GLN A 171 -9.22 12.52 -24.47
C GLN A 171 -9.37 11.41 -25.51
N ALA A 172 -8.74 11.59 -26.68
CA ALA A 172 -8.64 10.54 -27.68
C ALA A 172 -7.47 9.57 -27.33
N PRO A 173 -7.53 8.30 -27.79
CA PRO A 173 -6.48 7.34 -27.50
C PRO A 173 -5.07 7.74 -27.92
N HIS A 174 -4.93 8.50 -29.02
CA HIS A 174 -3.62 8.98 -29.47
C HIS A 174 -3.08 10.08 -28.55
N GLU A 175 -3.94 10.99 -28.05
CA GLU A 175 -3.56 12.04 -27.10
C GLU A 175 -3.06 11.43 -25.78
N LEU A 176 -3.71 10.35 -25.31
CA LEU A 176 -3.27 9.58 -24.14
C LEU A 176 -1.96 8.84 -24.40
N ALA A 177 -1.79 8.29 -25.60
CA ALA A 177 -0.58 7.58 -26.00
C ALA A 177 0.64 8.50 -25.96
N ASP A 178 0.53 9.68 -26.54
CA ASP A 178 1.58 10.70 -26.56
C ASP A 178 1.94 11.17 -25.14
N ARG A 179 0.93 11.45 -24.29
CA ARG A 179 1.15 11.93 -22.92
C ARG A 179 1.76 10.90 -21.99
N LEU A 180 1.47 9.62 -22.22
CA LEU A 180 1.91 8.51 -21.36
C LEU A 180 3.15 7.79 -21.89
N ASP A 181 3.66 8.21 -23.04
CA ASP A 181 4.75 7.54 -23.75
C ASP A 181 4.48 6.03 -23.92
N LYS A 182 3.32 5.72 -24.48
CA LYS A 182 2.85 4.35 -24.74
C LYS A 182 2.34 4.21 -26.17
N SER A 183 2.38 2.99 -26.70
CA SER A 183 1.78 2.73 -28.03
C SER A 183 0.26 2.91 -28.01
N SER A 184 -0.31 3.47 -29.08
CA SER A 184 -1.75 3.64 -29.21
C SER A 184 -2.52 2.31 -29.08
N SER A 185 -1.92 1.18 -29.48
CA SER A 185 -2.52 -0.14 -29.33
C SER A 185 -2.66 -0.53 -27.86
N HIS A 186 -1.64 -0.28 -27.03
CA HIS A 186 -1.66 -0.57 -25.62
C HIS A 186 -2.69 0.32 -24.88
N ILE A 187 -2.74 1.60 -25.21
CA ILE A 187 -3.76 2.53 -24.65
C ILE A 187 -5.18 2.07 -25.02
N ARG A 188 -5.44 1.72 -26.29
CA ARG A 188 -6.76 1.22 -26.71
C ARG A 188 -7.16 -0.06 -25.97
N GLN A 189 -6.22 -0.98 -25.77
CA GLN A 189 -6.48 -2.21 -25.03
C GLN A 189 -6.85 -1.92 -23.58
N GLU A 190 -6.13 -0.99 -22.93
CA GLU A 190 -6.42 -0.62 -21.53
C GLU A 190 -7.74 0.14 -21.41
N LEU A 191 -8.06 1.06 -22.32
CA LEU A 191 -9.33 1.75 -22.37
C LEU A 191 -10.50 0.77 -22.59
N PHE A 192 -10.34 -0.21 -23.47
CA PHE A 192 -11.34 -1.26 -23.67
C PHE A 192 -11.59 -2.08 -22.40
N ARG A 193 -10.53 -2.55 -21.75
CA ARG A 193 -10.61 -3.27 -20.46
C ARG A 193 -11.28 -2.43 -19.38
N GLY A 194 -10.90 -1.15 -19.30
CA GLY A 194 -11.46 -0.21 -18.34
C GLY A 194 -12.94 0.09 -18.62
N LYS A 195 -13.34 0.19 -19.88
CA LYS A 195 -14.75 0.36 -20.30
C LYS A 195 -15.61 -0.85 -19.86
N GLN A 196 -15.11 -2.09 -20.06
CA GLN A 196 -15.81 -3.28 -19.61
C GLN A 196 -16.00 -3.33 -18.09
N LYS A 197 -15.07 -2.75 -17.31
CA LYS A 197 -15.13 -2.64 -15.86
C LYS A 197 -15.88 -1.40 -15.36
N GLY A 198 -16.44 -0.60 -16.25
CA GLY A 198 -17.12 0.66 -15.92
C GLY A 198 -16.20 1.76 -15.41
N LYS A 199 -14.88 1.63 -15.61
CA LYS A 199 -13.87 2.63 -15.19
C LYS A 199 -13.80 3.81 -16.16
N PHE A 200 -13.99 3.55 -17.46
CA PHE A 200 -13.99 4.54 -18.54
C PHE A 200 -15.27 4.46 -19.36
N ILE A 201 -15.67 5.58 -19.96
CA ILE A 201 -16.79 5.67 -20.92
C ILE A 201 -16.31 6.31 -22.22
N GLU A 202 -16.96 5.95 -23.32
CA GLU A 202 -16.77 6.62 -24.60
C GLU A 202 -17.79 7.76 -24.71
N VAL A 203 -17.31 8.99 -24.90
CA VAL A 203 -18.13 10.20 -24.85
C VAL A 203 -18.37 10.83 -26.22
N GLY A 204 -18.22 10.05 -27.28
CA GLY A 204 -18.39 10.50 -28.69
C GLY A 204 -17.08 10.87 -29.37
N SER A 205 -17.10 10.91 -30.70
CA SER A 205 -15.93 11.24 -31.55
C SER A 205 -14.66 10.44 -31.23
N GLY A 206 -14.80 9.20 -30.72
CA GLY A 206 -13.67 8.34 -30.37
C GLY A 206 -12.89 8.80 -29.15
N LYS A 207 -13.43 9.71 -28.33
CA LYS A 207 -12.85 10.14 -27.06
C LYS A 207 -13.38 9.33 -25.90
N TYR A 208 -12.55 9.20 -24.88
CA TYR A 208 -12.88 8.54 -23.62
C TYR A 208 -12.89 9.54 -22.47
N GLY A 209 -13.76 9.30 -21.51
CA GLY A 209 -13.89 10.10 -20.29
C GLY A 209 -14.17 9.22 -19.08
N LEU A 210 -14.35 9.85 -17.94
CA LEU A 210 -14.77 9.17 -16.72
C LEU A 210 -16.29 9.13 -16.62
N PRO A 211 -16.89 8.04 -16.12
CA PRO A 211 -18.31 8.01 -15.81
C PRO A 211 -18.63 9.08 -14.74
N VAL A 212 -19.74 9.78 -14.89
CA VAL A 212 -20.24 10.67 -13.85
C VAL A 212 -20.60 9.81 -12.64
N ARG A 213 -19.78 9.87 -11.60
CA ARG A 213 -20.13 9.25 -10.31
C ARG A 213 -21.16 10.15 -9.66
N GLN A 214 -22.40 9.67 -9.52
CA GLN A 214 -23.27 10.23 -8.48
C GLN A 214 -22.56 9.98 -7.14
N GLU A 215 -22.21 11.04 -6.44
CA GLU A 215 -21.70 10.94 -5.07
C GLU A 215 -22.77 10.21 -4.24
N GLN A 216 -22.53 8.94 -3.98
CA GLN A 216 -23.26 8.26 -2.92
C GLN A 216 -22.80 8.91 -1.61
N GLU A 217 -23.71 9.56 -0.93
CA GLU A 217 -23.57 10.21 0.38
C GLU A 217 -23.20 9.19 1.49
N GLY A 218 -22.16 8.38 1.30
CA GLY A 218 -21.76 7.30 2.20
C GLY A 218 -20.28 7.24 2.55
N ASP A 219 -19.41 7.90 1.81
CA ASP A 219 -17.95 7.84 2.04
C ASP A 219 -17.38 9.08 2.76
N LYS A 220 -18.16 9.68 3.62
CA LYS A 220 -17.58 10.49 4.69
C LYS A 220 -17.00 9.54 5.74
N TRP A 221 -15.73 9.19 5.59
CA TRP A 221 -14.92 8.78 6.73
C TRP A 221 -15.04 9.91 7.75
N LYS A 222 -15.85 9.68 8.79
CA LYS A 222 -15.86 10.56 9.94
C LYS A 222 -14.44 10.60 10.47
N SER A 223 -13.87 11.79 10.49
CA SER A 223 -12.54 12.09 11.01
C SER A 223 -12.49 12.00 12.55
N ASP A 224 -13.26 11.11 13.14
CA ASP A 224 -13.39 10.93 14.58
C ASP A 224 -12.79 9.58 14.99
N LEU A 225 -11.58 9.30 14.53
CA LEU A 225 -10.69 8.43 15.25
C LEU A 225 -9.93 9.30 16.25
N VAL A 226 -10.58 9.57 17.36
CA VAL A 226 -9.92 9.96 18.62
C VAL A 226 -9.27 8.67 19.11
N ILE A 227 -7.94 8.59 19.01
CA ILE A 227 -7.11 7.65 19.76
C ILE A 227 -6.50 8.43 20.90
#